data_94a34c1ae57c90f427354c5c9283da0f
#
_entry.id   94a34c1ae57c90f427354c5c9283da0f
#
_cell.length_a   1.000
_cell.length_b   1.000
_cell.length_c   1.000
_cell.angle_alpha   90.00
_cell.angle_beta   90.00
_cell.angle_gamma   90.00
#
_symmetry.space_group_name_H-M   'P 1'
#
loop_
_entity.id
_entity.type
_entity.pdbx_description
1 polymer ?
#
loop_
_entity_poly.entity_id
_entity_poly.type
_entity_poly.pdbx_seq_one_letter_code
_entity_poly.pdbx_strand_id
1 'polypeptide(L)'
;MVTIAPNSDPRLATAEAPSTTKATVAPTLEPFVFEGQQDTATFGLVWSAPFPLALSVKNGTSDLSASVELIRDFVRSGELHRLIKHHGGAILIRGLSLSTPDDYSKVAHAFGFRPHVEIGRPPLRTVLAPNVKTANEGPPELPIWPHNEYGWSTINPGWLTFSALKIPDEGGSTPITSSIYLAYRLSKEAPSFFSDLRIKGAKYTYRYTVKPLVSNTGTSIRGAYGQHVTDDDDEVTARRKIEAEVRRHSELFEWHDDGSLSVTHIVPAIRLHTPTGATIFFGNLTSAWGRSRHHGATRPPFRGDDGSYHPPPQFGDGTVMNVEDLDLLLDIAEKGAVNINWEQGDLVLLDNYAVQHSRKPWKGTRQVLAALWDDDGRVGDFPEGLNLLERVPRVPILEPKQV
;
A
#
# COMPACT_ATOMS: atom_id res chain seq x y z
N MET A 1 -33.16 95.51 13.11
CA MET A 1 -32.07 94.52 13.46
C MET A 1 -32.54 93.18 13.03
N VAL A 2 -31.90 92.61 12.06
CA VAL A 2 -32.27 91.35 11.41
C VAL A 2 -31.49 90.24 12.07
N THR A 3 -32.15 89.22 12.52
CA THR A 3 -31.52 88.04 13.05
C THR A 3 -31.83 86.86 12.10
N ILE A 4 -30.78 86.32 11.50
CA ILE A 4 -30.84 85.19 10.56
C ILE A 4 -30.73 83.90 11.35
N ALA A 5 -31.68 82.94 11.17
CA ALA A 5 -31.63 81.61 11.72
C ALA A 5 -30.83 80.66 10.76
N PRO A 6 -30.03 79.71 11.22
CA PRO A 6 -29.31 78.78 10.36
C PRO A 6 -30.18 77.60 9.92
N ASN A 7 -29.95 77.23 8.68
CA ASN A 7 -30.54 76.16 7.92
C ASN A 7 -30.04 74.79 8.40
N SER A 8 -30.94 73.89 8.75
CA SER A 8 -30.64 72.47 9.11
C SER A 8 -30.87 71.56 7.91
N ASP A 9 -29.78 71.03 7.38
CA ASP A 9 -29.76 70.01 6.32
C ASP A 9 -30.00 68.59 6.91
N PRO A 10 -31.04 67.85 6.51
CA PRO A 10 -31.22 66.48 6.97
C PRO A 10 -30.51 65.51 6.01
N ARG A 11 -29.27 65.15 6.30
CA ARG A 11 -28.62 64.00 5.63
C ARG A 11 -29.23 62.71 6.20
N LEU A 12 -29.92 61.99 5.34
CA LEU A 12 -30.35 60.63 5.53
C LEU A 12 -29.13 59.71 5.86
N ALA A 13 -29.09 59.21 7.09
CA ALA A 13 -28.26 58.08 7.45
C ALA A 13 -28.95 56.83 6.93
N THR A 14 -28.41 56.28 5.84
CA THR A 14 -28.73 54.92 5.40
C THR A 14 -28.10 53.95 6.43
N ALA A 15 -28.95 53.34 7.25
CA ALA A 15 -28.57 52.22 8.10
C ALA A 15 -28.22 51.03 7.21
N GLU A 16 -26.93 50.70 7.14
CA GLU A 16 -26.50 49.39 6.59
C GLU A 16 -27.14 48.29 7.43
N ALA A 17 -27.93 47.44 6.76
CA ALA A 17 -28.45 46.23 7.36
C ALA A 17 -27.27 45.34 7.81
N PRO A 18 -27.33 44.72 9.00
CA PRO A 18 -26.26 43.80 9.42
C PRO A 18 -26.19 42.65 8.43
N SER A 19 -25.04 42.54 7.75
CA SER A 19 -24.70 41.37 6.96
C SER A 19 -24.75 40.13 7.89
N THR A 20 -25.80 39.35 7.78
CA THR A 20 -25.87 38.03 8.38
C THR A 20 -24.91 37.10 7.63
N THR A 21 -23.64 37.17 7.96
CA THR A 21 -22.72 36.08 7.64
C THR A 21 -23.29 34.82 8.32
N LYS A 22 -23.91 33.94 7.52
CA LYS A 22 -24.22 32.59 7.97
C LYS A 22 -22.91 32.01 8.47
N ALA A 23 -22.83 31.71 9.76
CA ALA A 23 -21.71 30.98 10.31
C ALA A 23 -21.62 29.66 9.53
N THR A 24 -20.62 29.50 8.68
CA THR A 24 -20.35 28.27 7.99
C THR A 24 -19.96 27.25 9.06
N VAL A 25 -20.79 26.24 9.22
CA VAL A 25 -20.48 25.11 10.15
C VAL A 25 -19.25 24.40 9.57
N ALA A 26 -18.24 24.20 10.42
CA ALA A 26 -17.01 23.52 10.01
C ALA A 26 -17.31 22.10 9.50
N PRO A 27 -16.59 21.60 8.49
CA PRO A 27 -16.74 20.24 8.02
C PRO A 27 -16.35 19.23 9.10
N THR A 28 -17.09 18.13 9.18
CA THR A 28 -16.85 17.03 10.12
C THR A 28 -16.83 15.69 9.41
N LEU A 29 -16.16 14.69 10.02
CA LEU A 29 -16.19 13.31 9.55
C LEU A 29 -17.24 12.51 10.33
N GLU A 30 -18.20 11.91 9.61
CA GLU A 30 -19.22 11.08 10.21
C GLU A 30 -19.20 9.66 9.63
N PRO A 31 -19.32 8.62 10.49
CA PRO A 31 -19.38 7.24 10.03
C PRO A 31 -20.59 6.99 9.10
N PHE A 32 -20.38 6.16 8.08
CA PHE A 32 -21.44 5.58 7.27
C PHE A 32 -21.19 4.08 7.05
N VAL A 33 -22.21 3.36 6.62
CA VAL A 33 -22.16 1.92 6.35
C VAL A 33 -22.33 1.70 4.86
N PHE A 34 -21.57 0.78 4.29
CA PHE A 34 -21.74 0.30 2.92
C PHE A 34 -21.76 -1.23 2.88
N GLU A 35 -22.33 -1.76 1.80
CA GLU A 35 -22.48 -3.20 1.61
C GLU A 35 -21.12 -3.93 1.56
N GLY A 36 -21.04 -5.06 2.27
CA GLY A 36 -19.85 -5.92 2.30
C GLY A 36 -18.84 -5.57 3.39
N GLN A 37 -19.06 -4.53 4.21
CA GLN A 37 -18.22 -4.33 5.40
C GLN A 37 -18.26 -5.57 6.31
N GLN A 38 -17.11 -5.90 6.89
CA GLN A 38 -16.96 -7.02 7.82
C GLN A 38 -16.90 -6.52 9.26
N ASP A 39 -17.05 -7.43 10.23
CA ASP A 39 -16.84 -7.14 11.64
C ASP A 39 -15.46 -7.64 12.09
N THR A 40 -14.69 -6.79 12.76
CA THR A 40 -13.36 -7.12 13.28
C THR A 40 -13.37 -8.30 14.28
N ALA A 41 -14.48 -8.59 14.93
CA ALA A 41 -14.62 -9.78 15.76
C ALA A 41 -14.44 -11.09 14.94
N THR A 42 -14.77 -11.08 13.66
CA THR A 42 -14.55 -12.23 12.75
C THR A 42 -13.07 -12.47 12.44
N PHE A 43 -12.20 -11.50 12.76
CA PHE A 43 -10.74 -11.59 12.60
C PHE A 43 -10.04 -12.23 13.81
N GLY A 44 -10.80 -12.64 14.83
CA GLY A 44 -10.28 -13.11 16.10
C GLY A 44 -9.86 -12.00 17.06
N LEU A 45 -10.25 -10.75 16.78
CA LEU A 45 -10.07 -9.62 17.69
C LEU A 45 -11.12 -9.67 18.81
N VAL A 46 -10.75 -9.15 19.99
CA VAL A 46 -11.63 -9.18 21.18
C VAL A 46 -12.67 -8.08 21.19
N TRP A 47 -12.76 -7.27 20.15
CA TRP A 47 -13.72 -6.21 19.96
C TRP A 47 -14.41 -6.31 18.61
N SER A 48 -15.58 -5.70 18.49
CA SER A 48 -16.40 -5.60 17.28
C SER A 48 -16.36 -4.18 16.75
N ALA A 49 -16.05 -4.03 15.48
CA ALA A 49 -16.06 -2.77 14.74
C ALA A 49 -16.18 -3.04 13.25
N PRO A 50 -16.82 -2.16 12.46
CA PRO A 50 -16.85 -2.33 10.99
C PRO A 50 -15.46 -2.19 10.38
N PHE A 51 -15.13 -3.08 9.42
CA PHE A 51 -13.90 -3.05 8.62
C PHE A 51 -14.24 -2.96 7.13
N PRO A 52 -13.69 -1.99 6.40
CA PRO A 52 -12.98 -0.79 6.89
C PRO A 52 -13.93 0.18 7.61
N LEU A 53 -13.37 1.13 8.38
CA LEU A 53 -14.15 2.30 8.80
C LEU A 53 -14.45 3.14 7.56
N ALA A 54 -15.72 3.52 7.38
CA ALA A 54 -16.11 4.45 6.33
C ALA A 54 -16.59 5.76 6.95
N LEU A 55 -16.02 6.87 6.50
CA LEU A 55 -16.31 8.23 6.97
C LEU A 55 -16.74 9.11 5.80
N SER A 56 -17.79 9.88 5.97
CA SER A 56 -18.23 10.89 5.01
C SER A 56 -18.04 12.30 5.57
N VAL A 57 -17.62 13.23 4.71
CA VAL A 57 -17.54 14.64 5.06
C VAL A 57 -18.94 15.22 5.11
N LYS A 58 -19.32 15.74 6.28
CA LYS A 58 -20.57 16.52 6.49
C LYS A 58 -20.28 18.01 6.45
N ASN A 59 -21.31 18.78 6.14
CA ASN A 59 -21.26 20.23 5.91
C ASN A 59 -20.39 20.67 4.74
N GLY A 60 -19.90 19.72 3.94
CA GLY A 60 -19.12 19.91 2.73
C GLY A 60 -17.76 20.57 2.99
N THR A 61 -16.74 20.15 2.25
CA THR A 61 -15.55 20.96 2.07
C THR A 61 -15.79 21.83 0.84
N SER A 62 -15.94 23.13 1.03
CA SER A 62 -16.15 24.06 -0.09
C SER A 62 -14.91 24.16 -0.99
N ASP A 63 -13.75 23.81 -0.45
CA ASP A 63 -12.47 23.89 -1.14
C ASP A 63 -11.45 22.87 -0.61
N LEU A 64 -10.32 22.80 -1.28
CA LEU A 64 -9.19 21.91 -0.94
C LEU A 64 -8.59 22.25 0.43
N SER A 65 -8.51 23.54 0.81
CA SER A 65 -7.91 23.96 2.08
C SER A 65 -8.70 23.42 3.25
N ALA A 66 -10.03 23.45 3.16
CA ALA A 66 -10.92 22.85 4.17
C ALA A 66 -10.72 21.33 4.28
N SER A 67 -10.52 20.61 3.16
CA SER A 67 -10.19 19.18 3.16
C SER A 67 -8.85 18.91 3.85
N VAL A 68 -7.83 19.70 3.57
CA VAL A 68 -6.50 19.59 4.19
C VAL A 68 -6.56 19.82 5.69
N GLU A 69 -7.25 20.89 6.16
CA GLU A 69 -7.39 21.17 7.59
C GLU A 69 -8.23 20.09 8.31
N LEU A 70 -9.28 19.59 7.68
CA LEU A 70 -10.09 18.49 8.23
C LEU A 70 -9.21 17.26 8.53
N ILE A 71 -8.34 16.86 7.60
CA ILE A 71 -7.41 15.75 7.82
C ILE A 71 -6.38 16.07 8.90
N ARG A 72 -5.81 17.29 8.91
CA ARG A 72 -4.89 17.72 9.97
C ARG A 72 -5.52 17.67 11.36
N ASP A 73 -6.77 18.13 11.48
CA ASP A 73 -7.51 18.09 12.74
C ASP A 73 -7.79 16.65 13.17
N PHE A 74 -8.15 15.77 12.23
CA PHE A 74 -8.34 14.35 12.47
C PHE A 74 -7.08 13.67 13.02
N VAL A 75 -5.90 14.04 12.50
CA VAL A 75 -4.61 13.56 13.02
C VAL A 75 -4.29 14.17 14.39
N ARG A 76 -4.38 15.51 14.51
CA ARG A 76 -4.05 16.24 15.76
C ARG A 76 -4.88 15.82 16.96
N SER A 77 -6.13 15.45 16.74
CA SER A 77 -7.02 14.94 17.80
C SER A 77 -6.62 13.56 18.35
N GLY A 78 -5.73 12.83 17.66
CA GLY A 78 -5.38 11.44 17.98
C GLY A 78 -6.41 10.42 17.50
N GLU A 79 -7.56 10.86 16.99
CA GLU A 79 -8.64 9.98 16.52
C GLU A 79 -8.22 9.08 15.36
N LEU A 80 -7.38 9.57 14.45
CA LEU A 80 -6.86 8.77 13.35
C LEU A 80 -6.25 7.44 13.84
N HIS A 81 -5.28 7.51 14.74
CA HIS A 81 -4.57 6.32 15.23
C HIS A 81 -5.46 5.42 16.07
N ARG A 82 -6.39 6.00 16.86
CA ARG A 82 -7.36 5.25 17.63
C ARG A 82 -8.31 4.48 16.72
N LEU A 83 -8.88 5.14 15.73
CA LEU A 83 -9.87 4.56 14.84
C LEU A 83 -9.25 3.54 13.88
N ILE A 84 -8.11 3.83 13.27
CA ILE A 84 -7.49 2.87 12.34
C ILE A 84 -7.11 1.56 13.04
N LYS A 85 -6.62 1.63 14.26
CA LYS A 85 -6.37 0.47 15.11
C LYS A 85 -7.67 -0.29 15.41
N HIS A 86 -8.71 0.42 15.83
CA HIS A 86 -10.00 -0.17 16.24
C HIS A 86 -10.71 -0.86 15.07
N HIS A 87 -10.55 -0.31 13.87
CA HIS A 87 -11.18 -0.79 12.64
C HIS A 87 -10.26 -1.65 11.76
N GLY A 88 -9.27 -2.33 12.35
CA GLY A 88 -8.47 -3.34 11.67
C GLY A 88 -7.51 -2.83 10.58
N GLY A 89 -7.18 -1.52 10.59
CA GLY A 89 -6.12 -0.97 9.73
C GLY A 89 -6.58 -0.28 8.45
N ALA A 90 -7.89 -0.03 8.25
CA ALA A 90 -8.38 0.60 7.03
C ALA A 90 -9.44 1.67 7.28
N ILE A 91 -9.30 2.82 6.63
CA ILE A 91 -10.28 3.92 6.64
C ILE A 91 -10.56 4.36 5.21
N LEU A 92 -11.84 4.41 4.84
CA LEU A 92 -12.35 5.08 3.63
C LEU A 92 -12.88 6.46 4.03
N ILE A 93 -12.46 7.52 3.33
CA ILE A 93 -13.00 8.88 3.52
C ILE A 93 -13.61 9.34 2.21
N ARG A 94 -14.89 9.73 2.23
CA ARG A 94 -15.69 10.16 1.09
C ARG A 94 -16.12 11.61 1.22
N GLY A 95 -16.16 12.33 0.10
CA GLY A 95 -16.61 13.73 0.07
C GLY A 95 -15.51 14.78 0.29
N LEU A 96 -14.23 14.39 0.14
CA LEU A 96 -13.11 15.33 0.07
C LEU A 96 -13.08 16.04 -1.30
N SER A 97 -12.61 17.30 -1.33
CA SER A 97 -12.48 18.09 -2.57
C SER A 97 -11.22 17.70 -3.35
N LEU A 98 -11.22 16.48 -3.92
CA LEU A 98 -10.10 15.92 -4.68
C LEU A 98 -10.48 15.79 -6.16
N SER A 99 -9.82 16.55 -7.02
CA SER A 99 -10.07 16.54 -8.47
C SER A 99 -8.80 16.39 -9.31
N THR A 100 -7.63 16.71 -8.74
CA THR A 100 -6.33 16.61 -9.40
C THR A 100 -5.32 15.82 -8.58
N PRO A 101 -4.22 15.32 -9.19
CA PRO A 101 -3.13 14.69 -8.45
C PRO A 101 -2.51 15.61 -7.38
N ASP A 102 -2.42 16.91 -7.64
CA ASP A 102 -1.92 17.89 -6.68
C ASP A 102 -2.86 18.06 -5.48
N ASP A 103 -4.17 18.05 -5.68
CA ASP A 103 -5.14 18.10 -4.59
C ASP A 103 -4.98 16.87 -3.69
N TYR A 104 -4.90 15.70 -4.30
CA TYR A 104 -4.66 14.46 -3.56
C TYR A 104 -3.32 14.50 -2.82
N SER A 105 -2.25 14.96 -3.45
CA SER A 105 -0.93 15.10 -2.81
C SER A 105 -1.00 15.95 -1.54
N LYS A 106 -1.66 17.13 -1.61
CA LYS A 106 -1.81 18.04 -0.46
C LYS A 106 -2.59 17.39 0.70
N VAL A 107 -3.68 16.70 0.39
CA VAL A 107 -4.50 16.01 1.41
C VAL A 107 -3.76 14.81 1.99
N ALA A 108 -3.05 14.02 1.16
CA ALA A 108 -2.28 12.88 1.62
C ALA A 108 -1.11 13.29 2.53
N HIS A 109 -0.42 14.41 2.24
CA HIS A 109 0.60 14.95 3.13
C HIS A 109 0.04 15.51 4.44
N ALA A 110 -1.26 15.84 4.50
CA ALA A 110 -1.90 16.34 5.72
C ALA A 110 -1.97 15.27 6.83
N PHE A 111 -1.83 13.99 6.50
CA PHE A 111 -1.66 12.92 7.50
C PHE A 111 -0.35 13.02 8.28
N GLY A 112 0.63 13.79 7.78
CA GLY A 112 1.90 14.02 8.48
C GLY A 112 2.90 12.88 8.40
N PHE A 113 2.65 11.88 7.57
CA PHE A 113 3.57 10.76 7.35
C PHE A 113 4.75 11.18 6.47
N ARG A 114 5.89 10.50 6.64
CA ARG A 114 7.08 10.72 5.81
C ARG A 114 6.95 9.94 4.49
N PRO A 115 7.24 10.53 3.32
CA PRO A 115 7.28 9.83 2.05
C PRO A 115 8.22 8.61 2.09
N HIS A 116 7.74 7.48 1.61
CA HIS A 116 8.54 6.25 1.50
C HIS A 116 9.46 6.29 0.29
N VAL A 117 10.71 5.86 0.48
CA VAL A 117 11.68 5.69 -0.59
C VAL A 117 11.66 4.25 -1.08
N GLU A 118 11.15 4.04 -2.28
CA GLU A 118 11.07 2.71 -2.89
C GLU A 118 12.45 2.21 -3.30
N ILE A 119 12.80 0.98 -2.92
CA ILE A 119 14.06 0.33 -3.25
C ILE A 119 13.77 -1.06 -3.84
N GLY A 120 14.53 -1.42 -4.87
CA GLY A 120 14.46 -2.72 -5.50
C GLY A 120 13.52 -2.72 -6.69
N ARG A 121 12.34 -3.29 -6.59
CA ARG A 121 11.45 -3.54 -7.72
C ARG A 121 10.24 -2.58 -7.73
N PRO A 122 10.43 -1.32 -8.10
CA PRO A 122 9.29 -0.44 -8.23
C PRO A 122 8.39 -0.94 -9.37
N PRO A 123 7.08 -1.03 -9.17
CA PRO A 123 6.16 -1.27 -10.28
C PRO A 123 6.22 -0.09 -11.26
N LEU A 124 5.81 -0.33 -12.51
CA LEU A 124 5.67 0.76 -13.48
C LEU A 124 4.59 1.72 -12.97
N ARG A 125 5.02 2.93 -12.61
CA ARG A 125 4.16 3.99 -12.07
C ARG A 125 4.64 5.34 -12.56
N THR A 126 3.74 6.14 -13.08
CA THR A 126 4.01 7.53 -13.46
C THR A 126 3.88 8.45 -12.24
N VAL A 127 4.90 9.26 -11.98
CA VAL A 127 4.84 10.31 -10.96
C VAL A 127 3.99 11.46 -11.48
N LEU A 128 2.95 11.84 -10.74
CA LEU A 128 1.98 12.88 -11.16
C LEU A 128 2.00 14.12 -10.25
N ALA A 129 2.42 13.96 -9.00
CA ALA A 129 2.58 15.04 -8.02
C ALA A 129 3.57 14.60 -6.92
N PRO A 130 4.00 15.46 -6.00
CA PRO A 130 4.88 15.10 -4.90
C PRO A 130 4.36 13.87 -4.12
N ASN A 131 5.16 12.81 -4.05
CA ASN A 131 4.84 11.50 -3.47
C ASN A 131 3.56 10.84 -4.00
N VAL A 132 3.05 11.25 -5.16
CA VAL A 132 1.85 10.70 -5.79
C VAL A 132 2.18 10.10 -7.14
N LYS A 133 1.80 8.84 -7.32
CA LYS A 133 2.00 8.07 -8.54
C LYS A 133 0.68 7.44 -8.99
N THR A 134 0.62 7.00 -10.24
CA THR A 134 -0.41 6.05 -10.66
C THR A 134 -0.35 4.80 -9.78
N ALA A 135 -1.51 4.23 -9.43
CA ALA A 135 -1.52 3.06 -8.55
C ALA A 135 -0.85 1.84 -9.22
N ASN A 136 -1.24 1.51 -10.41
CA ASN A 136 -0.58 0.49 -11.25
C ASN A 136 -1.06 0.66 -12.70
N GLU A 137 -0.12 0.68 -13.64
CA GLU A 137 -0.36 0.86 -15.07
C GLU A 137 -0.46 -0.49 -15.82
N GLY A 138 -0.67 -1.59 -15.10
CA GLY A 138 -0.83 -2.91 -15.70
C GLY A 138 -2.10 -3.05 -16.53
N PRO A 139 -2.17 -4.13 -17.38
CA PRO A 139 -3.30 -4.37 -18.24
C PRO A 139 -4.62 -4.33 -17.47
N PRO A 140 -5.65 -3.64 -18.00
CA PRO A 140 -6.93 -3.49 -17.32
C PRO A 140 -7.69 -4.81 -17.15
N GLU A 141 -7.47 -5.77 -18.02
CA GLU A 141 -8.09 -7.10 -18.01
C GLU A 141 -7.47 -8.05 -16.98
N LEU A 142 -6.23 -7.79 -16.53
CA LEU A 142 -5.58 -8.62 -15.52
C LEU A 142 -5.87 -8.11 -14.12
N PRO A 143 -6.26 -8.99 -13.17
CA PRO A 143 -6.36 -8.62 -11.77
C PRO A 143 -4.96 -8.40 -11.16
N ILE A 144 -4.92 -7.70 -10.03
CA ILE A 144 -3.81 -7.76 -9.09
C ILE A 144 -4.34 -8.46 -7.86
N TRP A 145 -3.70 -9.56 -7.48
CA TRP A 145 -4.11 -10.38 -6.36
C TRP A 145 -3.72 -9.75 -5.02
N PRO A 146 -4.34 -10.17 -3.91
CA PRO A 146 -4.08 -9.62 -2.59
C PRO A 146 -2.60 -9.63 -2.22
N HIS A 147 -2.08 -8.51 -1.72
CA HIS A 147 -0.69 -8.37 -1.28
C HIS A 147 -0.52 -7.21 -0.30
N ASN A 148 0.53 -7.28 0.50
CA ASN A 148 1.04 -6.12 1.22
C ASN A 148 2.07 -5.41 0.32
N GLU A 149 2.06 -4.09 0.27
CA GLU A 149 3.00 -3.34 -0.56
C GLU A 149 4.44 -3.59 -0.08
N TYR A 150 5.32 -4.01 -1.00
CA TYR A 150 6.69 -4.45 -0.69
C TYR A 150 6.78 -5.57 0.36
N GLY A 151 5.75 -6.41 0.49
CA GLY A 151 5.72 -7.53 1.44
C GLY A 151 6.77 -8.63 1.20
N TRP A 152 7.55 -8.50 0.15
CA TRP A 152 8.70 -9.34 -0.20
C TRP A 152 10.03 -8.77 0.30
N SER A 153 10.05 -7.55 0.83
CA SER A 153 11.26 -6.82 1.22
C SER A 153 11.28 -6.53 2.72
N THR A 154 12.46 -6.33 3.27
CA THR A 154 12.65 -5.79 4.63
C THR A 154 12.44 -4.29 4.69
N ILE A 155 12.46 -3.60 3.53
CA ILE A 155 12.14 -2.18 3.40
C ILE A 155 10.78 -2.10 2.72
N ASN A 156 9.78 -1.67 3.47
CA ASN A 156 8.39 -1.58 3.04
C ASN A 156 7.70 -0.37 3.67
N PRO A 157 6.70 0.23 2.99
CA PRO A 157 5.95 1.34 3.57
C PRO A 157 5.07 0.87 4.73
N GLY A 158 4.93 1.71 5.76
CA GLY A 158 4.00 1.46 6.85
C GLY A 158 2.57 1.80 6.49
N TRP A 159 2.37 2.82 5.64
CA TRP A 159 1.06 3.30 5.25
C TRP A 159 0.94 3.45 3.74
N LEU A 160 -0.29 3.23 3.28
CA LEU A 160 -0.69 3.51 1.90
C LEU A 160 -1.86 4.45 1.90
N THR A 161 -1.86 5.42 1.00
CA THR A 161 -3.07 6.13 0.63
C THR A 161 -3.38 5.90 -0.83
N PHE A 162 -4.68 5.78 -1.14
CA PHE A 162 -5.19 5.71 -2.51
C PHE A 162 -6.28 6.74 -2.69
N SER A 163 -6.39 7.31 -3.88
CA SER A 163 -7.51 8.17 -4.25
C SER A 163 -7.97 7.90 -5.66
N ALA A 164 -9.28 7.92 -5.88
CA ALA A 164 -9.86 7.72 -7.20
C ALA A 164 -10.29 9.05 -7.80
N LEU A 165 -9.60 9.49 -8.87
CA LEU A 165 -9.92 10.71 -9.60
C LEU A 165 -10.83 10.44 -10.82
N LYS A 166 -10.74 9.22 -11.40
CA LYS A 166 -11.66 8.77 -12.46
C LYS A 166 -12.10 7.35 -12.18
N ILE A 167 -13.40 7.14 -12.27
CA ILE A 167 -14.05 5.85 -12.04
C ILE A 167 -14.22 5.18 -13.40
N PRO A 168 -13.88 3.89 -13.56
CA PRO A 168 -14.11 3.16 -14.80
C PRO A 168 -15.60 2.88 -15.03
N ASP A 169 -15.97 2.56 -16.27
CA ASP A 169 -17.34 2.25 -16.64
C ASP A 169 -17.84 0.94 -16.00
N GLU A 170 -16.92 -0.05 -15.88
CA GLU A 170 -17.20 -1.34 -15.25
C GLU A 170 -16.00 -1.81 -14.43
N GLY A 171 -16.24 -2.42 -13.29
CA GLY A 171 -15.23 -3.06 -12.45
C GLY A 171 -14.27 -2.08 -11.75
N GLY A 172 -13.00 -2.46 -11.66
CA GLY A 172 -11.93 -1.58 -11.15
C GLY A 172 -11.97 -1.28 -9.65
N SER A 173 -12.76 -2.01 -8.88
CA SER A 173 -12.75 -1.91 -7.42
C SER A 173 -11.38 -2.30 -6.84
N THR A 174 -11.11 -1.84 -5.64
CA THR A 174 -9.92 -2.22 -4.86
C THR A 174 -10.37 -3.07 -3.67
N PRO A 175 -10.39 -4.41 -3.80
CA PRO A 175 -10.65 -5.26 -2.65
C PRO A 175 -9.52 -5.12 -1.63
N ILE A 176 -9.88 -5.06 -0.34
CA ILE A 176 -8.96 -5.06 0.79
C ILE A 176 -9.25 -6.25 1.68
N THR A 177 -8.20 -6.89 2.19
CA THR A 177 -8.31 -8.06 3.07
C THR A 177 -7.50 -7.82 4.33
N SER A 178 -8.11 -8.08 5.50
CA SER A 178 -7.37 -7.97 6.76
C SER A 178 -6.27 -9.03 6.84
N SER A 179 -5.03 -8.59 7.05
CA SER A 179 -3.88 -9.46 7.33
C SER A 179 -4.05 -10.20 8.68
N ILE A 180 -4.82 -9.62 9.61
CA ILE A 180 -5.18 -10.24 10.90
C ILE A 180 -6.15 -11.40 10.64
N TYR A 181 -7.22 -11.16 9.86
CA TYR A 181 -8.17 -12.19 9.46
C TYR A 181 -7.45 -13.36 8.75
N LEU A 182 -6.58 -13.03 7.80
CA LEU A 182 -5.84 -14.03 7.03
C LEU A 182 -4.97 -14.92 7.95
N ALA A 183 -4.21 -14.33 8.86
CA ALA A 183 -3.40 -15.07 9.84
C ALA A 183 -4.28 -15.90 10.78
N TYR A 184 -5.38 -15.34 11.28
CA TYR A 184 -6.32 -16.03 12.17
C TYR A 184 -6.92 -17.28 11.48
N ARG A 185 -7.45 -17.11 10.27
CA ARG A 185 -8.05 -18.23 9.52
C ARG A 185 -7.00 -19.28 9.18
N LEU A 186 -5.83 -18.88 8.68
CA LEU A 186 -4.75 -19.78 8.32
C LEU A 186 -4.28 -20.61 9.53
N SER A 187 -4.19 -20.01 10.71
CA SER A 187 -3.82 -20.70 11.95
C SER A 187 -4.81 -21.79 12.36
N LYS A 188 -6.07 -21.68 11.92
CA LYS A 188 -7.15 -22.67 12.21
C LYS A 188 -7.29 -23.71 11.12
N GLU A 189 -7.17 -23.32 9.86
CA GLU A 189 -7.47 -24.18 8.70
C GLU A 189 -6.24 -24.93 8.18
N ALA A 190 -5.02 -24.36 8.36
CA ALA A 190 -3.75 -24.99 7.99
C ALA A 190 -2.67 -24.75 9.06
N PRO A 191 -2.82 -25.29 10.29
CA PRO A 191 -1.93 -24.99 11.42
C PRO A 191 -0.46 -25.39 11.17
N SER A 192 -0.21 -26.46 10.42
CA SER A 192 1.15 -26.87 10.05
C SER A 192 1.81 -25.87 9.10
N PHE A 193 1.11 -25.45 8.05
CA PHE A 193 1.59 -24.44 7.10
C PHE A 193 1.80 -23.09 7.79
N PHE A 194 0.87 -22.68 8.66
CA PHE A 194 1.03 -21.48 9.48
C PHE A 194 2.28 -21.54 10.35
N SER A 195 2.53 -22.68 11.01
CA SER A 195 3.73 -22.89 11.83
C SER A 195 5.00 -22.85 10.98
N ASP A 196 5.00 -23.47 9.81
CA ASP A 196 6.15 -23.45 8.90
C ASP A 196 6.44 -22.02 8.40
N LEU A 197 5.41 -21.24 8.00
CA LEU A 197 5.56 -19.84 7.63
C LEU A 197 6.13 -19.00 8.78
N ARG A 198 5.70 -19.26 10.01
CA ARG A 198 6.21 -18.58 11.21
C ARG A 198 7.68 -18.90 11.47
N ILE A 199 8.09 -20.16 11.28
CA ILE A 199 9.44 -20.64 11.59
C ILE A 199 10.42 -20.34 10.45
N LYS A 200 10.01 -20.55 9.20
CA LYS A 200 10.88 -20.52 8.03
C LYS A 200 10.77 -19.21 7.26
N GLY A 201 9.65 -18.46 7.40
CA GLY A 201 9.37 -17.30 6.59
C GLY A 201 9.11 -17.65 5.12
N ALA A 202 9.16 -16.64 4.26
CA ALA A 202 8.99 -16.77 2.83
C ALA A 202 10.22 -16.27 2.06
N LYS A 203 10.58 -16.97 0.99
CA LYS A 203 11.69 -16.63 0.10
C LYS A 203 11.17 -16.05 -1.20
N TYR A 204 11.71 -14.91 -1.61
CA TYR A 204 11.43 -14.24 -2.87
C TYR A 204 12.75 -13.99 -3.61
N THR A 205 12.85 -14.45 -4.85
CA THR A 205 14.02 -14.18 -5.71
C THR A 205 13.56 -13.45 -6.95
N TYR A 206 14.16 -12.29 -7.20
CA TYR A 206 13.90 -11.48 -8.39
C TYR A 206 15.15 -11.34 -9.24
N ARG A 207 14.99 -11.55 -10.55
CA ARG A 207 16.05 -11.34 -11.53
C ARG A 207 15.83 -10.01 -12.24
N TYR A 208 16.87 -9.18 -12.24
CA TYR A 208 16.91 -7.86 -12.85
C TYR A 208 17.75 -7.91 -14.11
N THR A 209 17.23 -7.33 -15.20
CA THR A 209 17.88 -7.34 -16.51
C THR A 209 18.85 -6.17 -16.66
N VAL A 210 19.85 -6.32 -17.53
CA VAL A 210 20.79 -5.23 -17.88
C VAL A 210 20.05 -4.14 -18.66
N LYS A 211 19.29 -4.55 -19.68
CA LYS A 211 18.53 -3.63 -20.53
C LYS A 211 17.25 -3.17 -19.86
N PRO A 212 16.83 -1.92 -20.09
CA PRO A 212 15.52 -1.48 -19.64
C PRO A 212 14.42 -2.45 -20.08
N LEU A 213 13.57 -2.82 -19.15
CA LEU A 213 12.43 -3.69 -19.38
C LEU A 213 11.16 -2.89 -19.08
N VAL A 214 10.29 -2.79 -20.07
CA VAL A 214 8.92 -2.25 -19.86
C VAL A 214 8.03 -3.42 -19.48
N SER A 215 7.78 -3.58 -18.18
CA SER A 215 7.00 -4.69 -17.65
C SER A 215 6.33 -4.28 -16.35
N ASN A 216 5.13 -4.79 -16.11
CA ASN A 216 4.39 -4.62 -14.86
C ASN A 216 4.97 -5.47 -13.71
N THR A 217 5.87 -6.40 -14.02
CA THR A 217 6.35 -7.42 -13.07
C THR A 217 7.85 -7.52 -12.98
N GLY A 218 8.58 -6.84 -13.85
CA GLY A 218 10.03 -6.84 -13.90
C GLY A 218 10.59 -5.45 -14.08
N THR A 219 11.85 -5.26 -13.74
CA THR A 219 12.57 -4.01 -13.96
C THR A 219 14.03 -4.31 -14.26
N SER A 220 14.73 -3.33 -14.84
CA SER A 220 16.18 -3.41 -15.04
C SER A 220 16.94 -3.16 -13.74
N ILE A 221 18.21 -3.55 -13.71
CA ILE A 221 19.11 -3.27 -12.59
C ILE A 221 19.17 -1.77 -12.29
N ARG A 222 19.35 -0.94 -13.33
CA ARG A 222 19.37 0.53 -13.17
C ARG A 222 18.02 1.10 -12.69
N GLY A 223 16.92 0.53 -13.13
CA GLY A 223 15.58 0.94 -12.68
C GLY A 223 15.32 0.62 -11.20
N ALA A 224 15.89 -0.48 -10.70
CA ALA A 224 15.71 -0.93 -9.33
C ALA A 224 16.72 -0.33 -8.34
N TYR A 225 17.99 -0.24 -8.74
CA TYR A 225 19.12 0.04 -7.84
C TYR A 225 20.09 1.09 -8.39
N GLY A 226 19.74 1.75 -9.48
CA GLY A 226 20.66 2.66 -10.19
C GLY A 226 20.52 4.14 -9.81
N GLN A 227 19.81 4.50 -8.75
CA GLN A 227 19.54 5.90 -8.39
C GLN A 227 20.80 6.74 -8.12
N HIS A 228 21.91 6.11 -7.75
CA HIS A 228 23.20 6.75 -7.52
C HIS A 228 24.23 6.53 -8.63
N VAL A 229 23.84 5.80 -9.68
CA VAL A 229 24.71 5.53 -10.83
C VAL A 229 24.59 6.67 -11.83
N THR A 230 25.72 7.28 -12.19
CA THR A 230 25.81 8.35 -13.18
C THR A 230 26.38 7.83 -14.50
N ASP A 231 26.31 8.63 -15.55
CA ASP A 231 26.87 8.24 -16.86
C ASP A 231 28.41 8.33 -16.90
N ASP A 232 29.03 9.00 -15.92
CA ASP A 232 30.48 9.09 -15.76
C ASP A 232 31.07 7.90 -14.98
N ASP A 233 30.24 7.03 -14.39
CA ASP A 233 30.70 5.87 -13.66
C ASP A 233 31.20 4.78 -14.61
N ASP A 234 32.40 4.27 -14.36
CA ASP A 234 32.84 3.03 -14.97
C ASP A 234 32.03 1.83 -14.44
N GLU A 235 32.15 0.69 -15.09
CA GLU A 235 31.38 -0.51 -14.74
C GLU A 235 31.62 -0.96 -13.30
N VAL A 236 32.84 -0.86 -12.78
CA VAL A 236 33.19 -1.25 -11.41
C VAL A 236 32.53 -0.33 -10.41
N THR A 237 32.57 0.97 -10.66
CA THR A 237 31.94 1.99 -9.81
C THR A 237 30.43 1.87 -9.84
N ALA A 238 29.83 1.71 -11.01
CA ALA A 238 28.38 1.49 -11.18
C ALA A 238 27.93 0.24 -10.42
N ARG A 239 28.64 -0.88 -10.56
CA ARG A 239 28.35 -2.13 -9.89
C ARG A 239 28.41 -1.98 -8.36
N ARG A 240 29.46 -1.34 -7.83
CA ARG A 240 29.61 -1.08 -6.40
C ARG A 240 28.46 -0.23 -5.85
N LYS A 241 27.99 0.79 -6.58
CA LYS A 241 26.85 1.62 -6.19
C LYS A 241 25.55 0.81 -6.17
N ILE A 242 25.33 -0.03 -7.18
CA ILE A 242 24.18 -0.95 -7.26
C ILE A 242 24.18 -1.92 -6.06
N GLU A 243 25.31 -2.56 -5.78
CA GLU A 243 25.43 -3.48 -4.66
C GLU A 243 25.19 -2.80 -3.31
N ALA A 244 25.63 -1.55 -3.15
CA ALA A 244 25.35 -0.78 -1.95
C ALA A 244 23.85 -0.57 -1.74
N GLU A 245 23.09 -0.31 -2.81
CA GLU A 245 21.62 -0.20 -2.73
C GLU A 245 20.96 -1.56 -2.47
N VAL A 246 21.45 -2.63 -3.08
CA VAL A 246 20.94 -4.00 -2.83
C VAL A 246 21.11 -4.36 -1.35
N ARG A 247 22.29 -4.10 -0.76
CA ARG A 247 22.59 -4.40 0.64
C ARG A 247 21.73 -3.65 1.66
N ARG A 248 21.01 -2.63 1.25
CA ARG A 248 20.05 -1.97 2.14
C ARG A 248 18.91 -2.90 2.56
N HIS A 249 18.58 -3.92 1.75
CA HIS A 249 17.48 -4.82 2.04
C HIS A 249 17.77 -6.32 1.80
N SER A 250 18.93 -6.66 1.23
CA SER A 250 19.36 -8.06 1.12
C SER A 250 20.87 -8.19 0.97
N GLU A 251 21.45 -9.16 1.69
CA GLU A 251 22.83 -9.61 1.49
C GLU A 251 22.92 -10.80 0.51
N LEU A 252 21.77 -11.32 0.04
CA LEU A 252 21.69 -12.49 -0.82
C LEU A 252 21.45 -12.06 -2.26
N PHE A 253 22.54 -11.87 -3.03
CA PHE A 253 22.45 -11.52 -4.43
C PHE A 253 23.55 -12.21 -5.26
N GLU A 254 23.27 -12.38 -6.54
CA GLU A 254 24.15 -13.06 -7.49
C GLU A 254 24.16 -12.33 -8.84
N TRP A 255 25.34 -11.99 -9.32
CA TRP A 255 25.55 -11.54 -10.69
C TRP A 255 25.73 -12.73 -11.63
N HIS A 256 25.03 -12.72 -12.76
CA HIS A 256 25.10 -13.76 -13.77
C HIS A 256 26.04 -13.37 -14.93
N ASP A 257 26.49 -14.38 -15.70
CA ASP A 257 27.40 -14.17 -16.85
C ASP A 257 26.81 -13.26 -17.94
N ASP A 258 25.46 -13.19 -18.05
CA ASP A 258 24.76 -12.27 -18.95
C ASP A 258 24.65 -10.83 -18.40
N GLY A 259 25.29 -10.55 -17.27
CA GLY A 259 25.28 -9.27 -16.57
C GLY A 259 24.00 -9.00 -15.76
N SER A 260 23.01 -9.90 -15.77
CA SER A 260 21.82 -9.76 -14.95
C SER A 260 22.12 -10.01 -13.46
N LEU A 261 21.27 -9.50 -12.59
CA LEU A 261 21.41 -9.58 -11.14
C LEU A 261 20.20 -10.30 -10.54
N SER A 262 20.41 -11.37 -9.78
CA SER A 262 19.38 -11.94 -8.90
C SER A 262 19.55 -11.44 -7.48
N VAL A 263 18.43 -11.00 -6.86
CA VAL A 263 18.38 -10.61 -5.45
C VAL A 263 17.35 -11.49 -4.75
N THR A 264 17.76 -12.13 -3.67
CA THR A 264 16.91 -13.02 -2.86
C THR A 264 16.59 -12.38 -1.53
N HIS A 265 15.31 -12.37 -1.19
CA HIS A 265 14.81 -11.89 0.08
C HIS A 265 14.23 -13.05 0.88
N ILE A 266 14.56 -13.13 2.16
CA ILE A 266 13.96 -14.06 3.11
C ILE A 266 13.36 -13.22 4.21
N VAL A 267 12.03 -13.23 4.30
CA VAL A 267 11.28 -12.34 5.19
C VAL A 267 10.28 -13.11 6.04
N PRO A 268 10.03 -12.66 7.29
CA PRO A 268 8.97 -13.23 8.12
C PRO A 268 7.62 -13.02 7.45
N ALA A 269 6.83 -14.10 7.28
CA ALA A 269 5.48 -14.03 6.73
C ALA A 269 4.41 -13.90 7.84
N ILE A 270 4.70 -14.42 9.03
CA ILE A 270 3.83 -14.30 10.21
C ILE A 270 4.51 -13.38 11.20
N ARG A 271 3.83 -12.29 11.58
CA ARG A 271 4.37 -11.22 12.43
C ARG A 271 3.38 -10.81 13.52
N LEU A 272 3.86 -10.09 14.52
CA LEU A 272 3.04 -9.42 15.51
C LEU A 272 2.73 -7.99 15.05
N HIS A 273 1.47 -7.64 14.94
CA HIS A 273 1.03 -6.27 14.73
C HIS A 273 0.93 -5.55 16.09
N THR A 274 1.98 -4.84 16.48
CA THR A 274 2.09 -4.22 17.80
C THR A 274 0.91 -3.31 18.19
N PRO A 275 0.33 -2.49 17.29
CA PRO A 275 -0.80 -1.64 17.65
C PRO A 275 -2.03 -2.41 18.13
N THR A 276 -2.32 -3.60 17.56
CA THR A 276 -3.48 -4.42 17.94
C THR A 276 -3.14 -5.57 18.87
N GLY A 277 -1.85 -5.95 18.98
CA GLY A 277 -1.41 -7.17 19.65
C GLY A 277 -1.77 -8.45 18.90
N ALA A 278 -2.29 -8.35 17.67
CA ALA A 278 -2.72 -9.49 16.88
C ALA A 278 -1.60 -10.02 15.99
N THR A 279 -1.67 -11.32 15.69
CA THR A 279 -0.83 -11.93 14.65
C THR A 279 -1.35 -11.55 13.28
N ILE A 280 -0.44 -11.22 12.36
CA ILE A 280 -0.74 -10.88 10.97
C ILE A 280 0.00 -11.80 10.00
N PHE A 281 -0.58 -11.98 8.83
CA PHE A 281 0.13 -12.45 7.64
C PHE A 281 0.63 -11.23 6.86
N PHE A 282 1.93 -11.17 6.57
CA PHE A 282 2.53 -10.09 5.80
C PHE A 282 3.37 -10.64 4.66
N GLY A 283 3.02 -10.33 3.43
CA GLY A 283 3.78 -10.83 2.28
C GLY A 283 3.02 -10.81 0.96
N ASN A 284 3.70 -11.36 -0.07
CA ASN A 284 3.21 -11.39 -1.44
C ASN A 284 2.96 -12.82 -1.96
N LEU A 285 2.88 -13.84 -1.08
CA LEU A 285 2.61 -15.21 -1.49
C LEU A 285 1.25 -15.34 -2.19
N THR A 286 0.22 -14.67 -1.65
CA THR A 286 -1.12 -14.59 -2.24
C THR A 286 -1.10 -14.03 -3.65
N SER A 287 -0.34 -12.97 -3.88
CA SER A 287 -0.21 -12.35 -5.22
C SER A 287 0.62 -13.22 -6.17
N ALA A 288 1.74 -13.78 -5.71
CA ALA A 288 2.56 -14.67 -6.53
C ALA A 288 1.78 -15.92 -6.95
N TRP A 289 1.09 -16.56 -6.02
CA TRP A 289 0.29 -17.75 -6.29
C TRP A 289 -0.92 -17.46 -7.15
N GLY A 290 -1.65 -16.36 -6.89
CA GLY A 290 -2.79 -15.95 -7.70
C GLY A 290 -2.42 -15.77 -9.17
N ARG A 291 -1.26 -15.18 -9.45
CA ARG A 291 -0.73 -15.06 -10.81
C ARG A 291 -0.42 -16.44 -11.41
N SER A 292 0.30 -17.30 -10.67
CA SER A 292 0.63 -18.65 -11.15
C SER A 292 -0.63 -19.47 -11.44
N ARG A 293 -1.64 -19.38 -10.60
CA ARG A 293 -2.94 -20.04 -10.78
C ARG A 293 -3.69 -19.50 -12.00
N HIS A 294 -3.69 -18.17 -12.19
CA HIS A 294 -4.35 -17.52 -13.33
C HIS A 294 -3.79 -17.99 -14.67
N HIS A 295 -2.46 -18.12 -14.76
CA HIS A 295 -1.76 -18.52 -15.97
C HIS A 295 -1.54 -20.04 -16.09
N GLY A 296 -2.16 -20.85 -15.22
CA GLY A 296 -2.02 -22.32 -15.27
C GLY A 296 -0.64 -22.85 -14.92
N ALA A 297 0.20 -22.05 -14.24
CA ALA A 297 1.61 -22.35 -13.94
C ALA A 297 1.84 -22.91 -12.53
N THR A 298 0.91 -23.68 -11.99
CA THR A 298 0.97 -24.20 -10.61
C THR A 298 1.73 -25.52 -10.46
N ARG A 299 2.13 -26.14 -11.58
CA ARG A 299 2.84 -27.43 -11.62
C ARG A 299 4.03 -27.37 -12.59
N PRO A 300 5.03 -28.25 -12.43
CA PRO A 300 6.13 -28.32 -13.39
C PRO A 300 5.62 -28.46 -14.83
N PRO A 301 6.23 -27.74 -15.80
CA PRO A 301 7.44 -26.93 -15.71
C PRO A 301 7.23 -25.47 -15.21
N PHE A 302 6.11 -25.14 -14.56
CA PHE A 302 5.77 -23.81 -14.03
C PHE A 302 5.80 -22.70 -15.09
N ARG A 303 5.37 -23.04 -16.31
CA ARG A 303 5.21 -22.09 -17.41
C ARG A 303 3.74 -21.80 -17.63
N GLY A 304 3.42 -20.51 -17.65
CA GLY A 304 2.07 -20.02 -17.90
C GLY A 304 1.70 -19.95 -19.38
N ASP A 305 0.41 -19.72 -19.64
CA ASP A 305 -0.12 -19.40 -20.98
C ASP A 305 0.40 -18.05 -21.51
N ASP A 306 0.92 -17.19 -20.64
CA ASP A 306 1.66 -15.97 -20.97
C ASP A 306 3.11 -16.26 -21.44
N GLY A 307 3.51 -17.52 -21.50
CA GLY A 307 4.87 -17.96 -21.87
C GLY A 307 5.93 -17.72 -20.79
N SER A 308 5.56 -17.13 -19.65
CA SER A 308 6.48 -16.80 -18.58
C SER A 308 6.72 -17.99 -17.65
N TYR A 309 7.89 -18.00 -17.01
CA TYR A 309 8.17 -18.90 -15.90
C TYR A 309 7.69 -18.26 -14.58
N HIS A 310 6.84 -18.99 -13.86
CA HIS A 310 6.30 -18.62 -12.59
C HIS A 310 6.94 -19.51 -11.51
N PRO A 311 8.00 -19.05 -10.83
CA PRO A 311 8.69 -19.89 -9.86
C PRO A 311 7.73 -20.32 -8.74
N PRO A 312 7.78 -21.60 -8.32
CA PRO A 312 6.96 -22.06 -7.21
C PRO A 312 7.36 -21.33 -5.93
N PRO A 313 6.38 -20.87 -5.11
CA PRO A 313 6.66 -20.27 -3.82
C PRO A 313 7.48 -21.18 -2.91
N GLN A 314 8.41 -20.59 -2.16
CA GLN A 314 9.34 -21.31 -1.29
C GLN A 314 9.31 -20.70 0.12
N PHE A 315 9.51 -21.59 1.11
CA PHE A 315 9.90 -21.16 2.44
C PHE A 315 11.31 -20.55 2.43
N GLY A 316 11.68 -19.86 3.52
CA GLY A 316 12.99 -19.24 3.63
C GLY A 316 14.17 -20.24 3.53
N ASP A 317 13.97 -21.48 3.91
CA ASP A 317 14.96 -22.58 3.77
C ASP A 317 15.06 -23.14 2.33
N GLY A 318 14.25 -22.64 1.38
CA GLY A 318 14.22 -23.07 -0.01
C GLY A 318 13.28 -24.25 -0.28
N THR A 319 12.63 -24.82 0.73
CA THR A 319 11.63 -25.88 0.54
C THR A 319 10.44 -25.31 -0.22
N VAL A 320 9.99 -26.00 -1.26
CA VAL A 320 8.81 -25.61 -2.05
C VAL A 320 7.55 -25.79 -1.21
N MET A 321 6.68 -24.78 -1.25
CA MET A 321 5.40 -24.81 -0.54
C MET A 321 4.40 -25.73 -1.27
N ASN A 322 3.52 -26.34 -0.50
CA ASN A 322 2.48 -27.22 -1.01
C ASN A 322 1.40 -26.43 -1.78
N VAL A 323 0.92 -27.00 -2.88
CA VAL A 323 -0.11 -26.38 -3.75
C VAL A 323 -1.42 -26.18 -2.99
N GLU A 324 -1.85 -27.17 -2.22
CA GLU A 324 -3.10 -27.14 -1.46
C GLU A 324 -3.09 -26.05 -0.38
N ASP A 325 -1.95 -25.86 0.28
CA ASP A 325 -1.76 -24.79 1.28
C ASP A 325 -1.77 -23.41 0.65
N LEU A 326 -1.16 -23.27 -0.54
CA LEU A 326 -1.15 -22.00 -1.30
C LEU A 326 -2.54 -21.67 -1.86
N ASP A 327 -3.29 -22.67 -2.34
CA ASP A 327 -4.68 -22.50 -2.77
C ASP A 327 -5.56 -22.04 -1.60
N LEU A 328 -5.43 -22.69 -0.44
CA LEU A 328 -6.16 -22.31 0.75
C LEU A 328 -5.83 -20.88 1.19
N LEU A 329 -4.54 -20.50 1.22
CA LEU A 329 -4.09 -19.17 1.57
C LEU A 329 -4.73 -18.10 0.67
N LEU A 330 -4.70 -18.32 -0.66
CA LEU A 330 -5.30 -17.40 -1.62
C LEU A 330 -6.82 -17.35 -1.48
N ASP A 331 -7.47 -18.49 -1.32
CA ASP A 331 -8.91 -18.58 -1.15
C ASP A 331 -9.40 -17.86 0.12
N ILE A 332 -8.69 -17.99 1.24
CA ILE A 332 -8.98 -17.22 2.46
C ILE A 332 -8.86 -15.71 2.18
N ALA A 333 -7.78 -15.29 1.50
CA ALA A 333 -7.56 -13.88 1.19
C ALA A 333 -8.65 -13.31 0.29
N GLU A 334 -9.07 -14.04 -0.76
CA GLU A 334 -10.10 -13.60 -1.70
C GLU A 334 -11.51 -13.61 -1.07
N LYS A 335 -11.84 -14.62 -0.26
CA LYS A 335 -13.14 -14.72 0.44
C LYS A 335 -13.28 -13.69 1.56
N GLY A 336 -12.16 -13.33 2.20
CA GLY A 336 -12.11 -12.30 3.25
C GLY A 336 -12.00 -10.87 2.72
N ALA A 337 -12.15 -10.64 1.42
CA ALA A 337 -11.98 -9.33 0.83
C ALA A 337 -13.26 -8.48 0.90
N VAL A 338 -13.09 -7.21 1.26
CA VAL A 338 -14.11 -6.16 1.20
C VAL A 338 -13.82 -5.29 -0.02
N ASN A 339 -14.78 -5.13 -0.92
CA ASN A 339 -14.60 -4.32 -2.12
C ASN A 339 -14.74 -2.83 -1.79
N ILE A 340 -13.71 -2.04 -2.09
CA ILE A 340 -13.85 -0.59 -2.15
C ILE A 340 -14.38 -0.24 -3.55
N ASN A 341 -15.67 0.03 -3.61
CA ASN A 341 -16.33 0.56 -4.80
C ASN A 341 -16.14 2.07 -4.79
N TRP A 342 -15.25 2.54 -5.66
CA TRP A 342 -14.81 3.92 -5.69
C TRP A 342 -15.90 4.90 -6.08
N GLU A 343 -15.98 6.02 -5.38
CA GLU A 343 -16.57 7.26 -5.86
C GLU A 343 -15.46 8.27 -6.16
N GLN A 344 -15.72 9.21 -7.07
CA GLN A 344 -14.73 10.21 -7.41
C GLN A 344 -14.40 11.08 -6.20
N GLY A 345 -13.11 11.26 -5.91
CA GLY A 345 -12.62 11.98 -4.75
C GLY A 345 -12.53 11.16 -3.48
N ASP A 346 -12.87 9.88 -3.51
CA ASP A 346 -12.63 8.98 -2.37
C ASP A 346 -11.14 8.91 -2.04
N LEU A 347 -10.85 8.82 -0.74
CA LEU A 347 -9.51 8.54 -0.23
C LEU A 347 -9.58 7.31 0.70
N VAL A 348 -8.68 6.37 0.48
CA VAL A 348 -8.49 5.20 1.37
C VAL A 348 -7.12 5.30 2.01
N LEU A 349 -7.07 5.17 3.33
CA LEU A 349 -5.84 5.01 4.11
C LEU A 349 -5.77 3.56 4.63
N LEU A 350 -4.64 2.89 4.37
CA LEU A 350 -4.36 1.55 4.83
C LEU A 350 -3.11 1.52 5.71
N ASP A 351 -3.20 0.83 6.82
CA ASP A 351 -2.04 0.28 7.52
C ASP A 351 -1.55 -0.93 6.70
N ASN A 352 -0.42 -0.80 6.03
CA ASN A 352 0.11 -1.82 5.13
C ASN A 352 0.40 -3.14 5.83
N TYR A 353 0.63 -3.12 7.12
CA TYR A 353 0.89 -4.34 7.89
C TYR A 353 -0.39 -5.09 8.23
N ALA A 354 -1.45 -4.37 8.50
CA ALA A 354 -2.74 -4.93 8.90
C ALA A 354 -3.66 -5.28 7.71
N VAL A 355 -3.35 -4.77 6.49
CA VAL A 355 -4.26 -4.86 5.35
C VAL A 355 -3.50 -5.18 4.06
N GLN A 356 -3.95 -6.23 3.38
CA GLN A 356 -3.63 -6.48 1.98
C GLN A 356 -4.59 -5.73 1.09
N HIS A 357 -4.13 -5.36 -0.10
CA HIS A 357 -4.98 -4.78 -1.14
C HIS A 357 -4.81 -5.51 -2.47
N SER A 358 -5.82 -5.38 -3.33
CA SER A 358 -5.86 -6.00 -4.64
C SER A 358 -6.57 -5.09 -5.63
N ARG A 359 -6.68 -5.51 -6.90
CA ARG A 359 -7.36 -4.75 -7.94
C ARG A 359 -8.15 -5.69 -8.84
N LYS A 360 -9.42 -5.41 -9.01
CA LYS A 360 -10.25 -6.12 -9.99
C LYS A 360 -10.02 -5.58 -11.41
N PRO A 361 -10.20 -6.40 -12.45
CA PRO A 361 -10.23 -5.95 -13.83
C PRO A 361 -11.28 -4.85 -14.05
N TRP A 362 -11.08 -4.03 -15.09
CA TRP A 362 -12.00 -2.95 -15.41
C TRP A 362 -12.09 -2.68 -16.91
N LYS A 363 -13.15 -1.92 -17.31
CA LYS A 363 -13.30 -1.34 -18.64
C LYS A 363 -13.47 0.17 -18.54
N GLY A 364 -13.06 0.87 -19.58
CA GLY A 364 -13.09 2.33 -19.63
C GLY A 364 -11.87 3.00 -19.00
N THR A 365 -12.01 4.25 -18.58
CA THR A 365 -10.90 5.03 -18.01
C THR A 365 -10.91 4.96 -16.49
N ARG A 366 -9.85 4.42 -15.92
CA ARG A 366 -9.63 4.37 -14.48
C ARG A 366 -8.40 5.20 -14.09
N GLN A 367 -8.54 6.13 -13.14
CA GLN A 367 -7.42 6.87 -12.57
C GLN A 367 -7.50 6.79 -11.05
N VAL A 368 -6.85 5.77 -10.50
CA VAL A 368 -6.59 5.63 -9.08
C VAL A 368 -5.12 5.92 -8.85
N LEU A 369 -4.83 6.79 -7.89
CA LEU A 369 -3.51 7.24 -7.50
C LEU A 369 -3.11 6.59 -6.19
N ALA A 370 -1.81 6.44 -5.97
CA ALA A 370 -1.23 5.88 -4.77
C ALA A 370 -0.13 6.76 -4.22
N ALA A 371 -0.01 6.79 -2.90
CA ALA A 371 1.14 7.36 -2.20
C ALA A 371 1.56 6.43 -1.07
N LEU A 372 2.88 6.27 -0.92
CA LEU A 372 3.50 5.36 0.02
C LEU A 372 4.21 6.17 1.12
N TRP A 373 4.09 5.70 2.37
CA TRP A 373 4.56 6.44 3.53
C TRP A 373 5.29 5.53 4.51
N ASP A 374 6.34 6.05 5.12
CA ASP A 374 7.09 5.35 6.15
C ASP A 374 6.35 5.34 7.48
N ASP A 375 6.65 4.32 8.27
CA ASP A 375 6.20 4.17 9.65
C ASP A 375 7.37 3.96 10.60
N ASP A 376 7.18 4.35 11.85
CA ASP A 376 8.19 4.29 12.90
C ASP A 376 8.01 3.05 13.81
N GLY A 377 8.03 1.85 13.20
CA GLY A 377 8.20 0.62 13.99
C GLY A 377 6.93 -0.03 14.53
N ARG A 378 5.86 -0.09 13.74
CA ARG A 378 4.59 -0.76 14.13
C ARG A 378 4.59 -2.27 13.99
N VAL A 379 5.54 -2.82 13.25
CA VAL A 379 5.66 -4.25 13.07
C VAL A 379 6.80 -4.77 13.90
N GLY A 380 6.47 -5.64 14.85
CA GLY A 380 7.43 -6.43 15.57
C GLY A 380 7.66 -7.78 14.87
N ASP A 381 8.81 -8.38 15.14
CA ASP A 381 8.97 -9.81 14.92
C ASP A 381 8.11 -10.57 15.93
N PHE A 382 7.80 -11.83 15.61
CA PHE A 382 7.07 -12.66 16.56
C PHE A 382 7.86 -12.76 17.88
N PRO A 383 7.23 -12.73 19.08
CA PRO A 383 7.94 -12.62 20.39
C PRO A 383 9.00 -13.68 20.65
N GLU A 384 9.01 -14.76 19.91
CA GLU A 384 9.96 -15.88 20.06
C GLU A 384 11.29 -15.69 19.30
N GLY A 385 11.56 -14.47 18.85
CA GLY A 385 12.91 -14.06 18.38
C GLY A 385 13.44 -14.86 17.20
N LEU A 386 12.62 -15.04 16.16
CA LEU A 386 13.06 -15.69 14.93
C LEU A 386 13.92 -14.74 14.10
N ASN A 387 15.21 -14.70 14.39
CA ASN A 387 16.17 -14.15 13.45
C ASN A 387 16.32 -15.15 12.29
N LEU A 388 15.45 -15.03 11.28
CA LEU A 388 15.47 -15.90 10.10
C LEU A 388 16.81 -15.86 9.37
N LEU A 389 17.52 -14.75 9.43
CA LEU A 389 18.83 -14.58 8.82
C LEU A 389 19.92 -15.42 9.50
N GLU A 390 19.79 -15.74 10.78
CA GLU A 390 20.72 -16.61 11.49
C GLU A 390 20.50 -18.10 11.20
N ARG A 391 19.31 -18.50 10.76
CA ARG A 391 18.94 -19.89 10.48
C ARG A 391 19.11 -20.32 9.03
N VAL A 392 19.23 -19.35 8.11
CA VAL A 392 19.51 -19.64 6.71
C VAL A 392 21.01 -19.72 6.52
N PRO A 393 21.55 -20.82 5.95
CA PRO A 393 22.95 -20.88 5.59
C PRO A 393 23.29 -19.68 4.70
N ARG A 394 24.20 -18.81 5.13
CA ARG A 394 24.70 -17.74 4.29
C ARG A 394 25.34 -18.40 3.08
N VAL A 395 24.76 -18.24 1.90
CA VAL A 395 25.45 -18.59 0.66
C VAL A 395 26.70 -17.71 0.63
N PRO A 396 27.92 -18.28 0.51
CA PRO A 396 29.12 -17.47 0.47
C PRO A 396 28.97 -16.42 -0.64
N ILE A 397 29.19 -15.16 -0.31
CA ILE A 397 29.34 -14.11 -1.32
C ILE A 397 30.55 -14.53 -2.13
N LEU A 398 30.34 -14.95 -3.37
CA LEU A 398 31.46 -15.23 -4.27
C LEU A 398 32.18 -13.89 -4.45
N GLU A 399 33.39 -13.81 -3.92
CA GLU A 399 34.25 -12.67 -4.24
C GLU A 399 34.35 -12.56 -5.75
N PRO A 400 34.26 -11.33 -6.32
CA PRO A 400 34.42 -11.15 -7.75
C PRO A 400 35.74 -11.79 -8.15
N LYS A 401 35.71 -12.76 -9.07
CA LYS A 401 36.93 -13.31 -9.67
C LYS A 401 37.71 -12.13 -10.18
N GLN A 402 38.91 -11.93 -9.62
CA GLN A 402 39.87 -10.99 -10.16
C GLN A 402 40.15 -11.45 -11.59
N VAL A 403 39.79 -10.62 -12.57
CA VAL A 403 40.15 -10.78 -13.98
C VAL A 403 41.48 -10.08 -14.18
#